data_b0b722e453352eb10395776e3b507fa6
#
_entry.id   b0b722e453352eb10395776e3b507fa6
#
_cell.length_a   1.000
_cell.length_b   1.000
_cell.length_c   1.000
_cell.angle_alpha   90.00
_cell.angle_beta   90.00
_cell.angle_gamma   90.00
#
_symmetry.space_group_name_H-M   'P 1'
#
loop_
_entity.id
_entity.type
_entity.pdbx_description
1 polymer ?
#
loop_
_entity_poly.entity_id
_entity_poly.type
_entity_poly.pdbx_seq_one_letter_code
_entity_poly.pdbx_strand_id
1 'polypeptide(L)'
;MKELKGTRTEENLRKAFAIEAETVMRYEYFANRANIEGHNNVAMLFTSSAAGERGHALGHLEFLSKDPVSGNPTNLTRLNIQSAIVGETAEYHDFYPRMAEIARDEGFEEIAIWFETLSKAERSHANQFQKALNTLLD
;
A
#
# COMPACT_ATOMS: atom_id res chain seq x y z
N MET A 1 -27.89 -11.06 -7.63
CA MET A 1 -27.15 -9.84 -7.24
C MET A 1 -26.42 -9.33 -8.48
N LYS A 2 -26.37 -8.01 -8.69
CA LYS A 2 -25.69 -7.46 -9.87
C LYS A 2 -24.18 -7.64 -9.73
N GLU A 3 -23.53 -8.15 -10.77
CA GLU A 3 -22.09 -8.38 -10.75
C GLU A 3 -21.32 -7.06 -10.87
N LEU A 4 -20.30 -6.87 -10.02
CA LEU A 4 -19.48 -5.66 -9.99
C LEU A 4 -18.39 -5.66 -11.08
N LYS A 5 -17.91 -6.84 -11.45
CA LYS A 5 -16.78 -7.03 -12.36
C LYS A 5 -16.96 -6.29 -13.70
N GLY A 6 -15.95 -5.54 -14.09
CA GLY A 6 -15.90 -4.79 -15.34
C GLY A 6 -16.77 -3.55 -15.39
N THR A 7 -17.31 -3.11 -14.26
CA THR A 7 -18.15 -1.91 -14.19
C THR A 7 -17.35 -0.66 -13.84
N ARG A 8 -17.88 0.52 -14.16
CA ARG A 8 -17.34 1.80 -13.71
C ARG A 8 -17.36 1.94 -12.18
N THR A 9 -18.32 1.28 -11.51
CA THR A 9 -18.39 1.24 -10.05
C THR A 9 -17.21 0.49 -9.47
N GLU A 10 -16.78 -0.60 -10.07
CA GLU A 10 -15.56 -1.31 -9.67
C GLU A 10 -14.31 -0.41 -9.79
N GLU A 11 -14.16 0.30 -10.90
CA GLU A 11 -13.06 1.26 -11.07
C GLU A 11 -13.10 2.37 -10.04
N ASN A 12 -14.30 2.88 -9.73
CA ASN A 12 -14.47 3.92 -8.71
C ASN A 12 -14.07 3.42 -7.31
N LEU A 13 -14.43 2.19 -6.95
CA LEU A 13 -14.00 1.60 -5.68
C LEU A 13 -12.48 1.46 -5.58
N ARG A 14 -11.82 1.06 -6.65
CA ARG A 14 -10.35 0.98 -6.70
C ARG A 14 -9.71 2.34 -6.53
N LYS A 15 -10.19 3.35 -7.24
CA LYS A 15 -9.71 4.73 -7.14
C LYS A 15 -9.95 5.30 -5.74
N ALA A 16 -11.14 5.10 -5.20
CA ALA A 16 -11.50 5.58 -3.87
C ALA A 16 -10.62 4.93 -2.80
N PHE A 17 -10.38 3.62 -2.88
CA PHE A 17 -9.43 2.93 -1.99
C PHE A 17 -8.04 3.58 -2.04
N ALA A 18 -7.49 3.78 -3.24
CA ALA A 18 -6.15 4.36 -3.41
C ALA A 18 -6.07 5.79 -2.87
N ILE A 19 -7.08 6.63 -3.14
CA ILE A 19 -7.16 8.01 -2.65
C ILE A 19 -7.21 8.05 -1.13
N GLU A 20 -8.06 7.24 -0.50
CA GLU A 20 -8.21 7.21 0.95
C GLU A 20 -6.95 6.64 1.63
N ALA A 21 -6.33 5.60 1.09
CA ALA A 21 -5.08 5.05 1.61
C ALA A 21 -3.95 6.08 1.57
N GLU A 22 -3.80 6.81 0.47
CA GLU A 22 -2.84 7.92 0.35
C GLU A 22 -3.16 9.04 1.36
N THR A 23 -4.42 9.39 1.53
CA THR A 23 -4.86 10.41 2.48
C THR A 23 -4.49 10.03 3.92
N VAL A 24 -4.67 8.76 4.31
CA VAL A 24 -4.26 8.26 5.64
C VAL A 24 -2.78 8.56 5.89
N MET A 25 -1.91 8.19 4.96
CA MET A 25 -0.46 8.38 5.11
C MET A 25 -0.07 9.86 5.11
N ARG A 26 -0.70 10.67 4.27
CA ARG A 26 -0.48 12.13 4.26
C ARG A 26 -0.87 12.77 5.59
N TYR A 27 -2.02 12.41 6.14
CA TYR A 27 -2.50 12.98 7.40
C TYR A 27 -1.65 12.51 8.60
N GLU A 28 -1.17 11.28 8.62
CA GLU A 28 -0.23 10.81 9.63
C GLU A 28 1.08 11.62 9.57
N TYR A 29 1.59 11.88 8.38
CA TYR A 29 2.77 12.73 8.19
C TYR A 29 2.51 14.17 8.64
N PHE A 30 1.36 14.74 8.29
CA PHE A 30 0.97 16.11 8.69
C PHE A 30 0.79 16.23 10.21
N ALA A 31 0.22 15.21 10.85
CA ALA A 31 0.10 15.16 12.31
C ALA A 31 1.47 15.22 12.99
N ASN A 32 2.42 14.44 12.49
CA ASN A 32 3.78 14.45 13.00
C ASN A 32 4.44 15.85 12.87
N ARG A 33 4.28 16.48 11.73
CA ARG A 33 4.79 17.83 11.49
C ARG A 33 4.16 18.85 12.42
N ALA A 34 2.85 18.81 12.59
CA ALA A 34 2.13 19.70 13.51
C ALA A 34 2.60 19.52 14.96
N ASN A 35 2.89 18.30 15.40
CA ASN A 35 3.48 18.06 16.73
C ASN A 35 4.87 18.69 16.87
N ILE A 36 5.74 18.55 15.87
CA ILE A 36 7.09 19.16 15.87
C ILE A 36 6.99 20.69 15.97
N GLU A 37 6.02 21.30 15.33
CA GLU A 37 5.78 22.74 15.34
C GLU A 37 5.03 23.22 16.60
N GLY A 38 4.58 22.33 17.48
CA GLY A 38 3.86 22.63 18.71
C GLY A 38 2.35 22.84 18.52
N HIS A 39 1.80 22.51 17.37
CA HIS A 39 0.36 22.61 17.05
C HIS A 39 -0.39 21.32 17.42
N ASN A 40 -0.38 20.96 18.70
CA ASN A 40 -0.89 19.66 19.17
C ASN A 40 -2.37 19.44 18.87
N ASN A 41 -3.20 20.47 18.93
CA ASN A 41 -4.63 20.34 18.59
C ASN A 41 -4.84 20.03 17.10
N VAL A 42 -4.02 20.60 16.23
CA VAL A 42 -4.05 20.33 14.78
C VAL A 42 -3.54 18.91 14.52
N ALA A 43 -2.48 18.48 15.21
CA ALA A 43 -1.99 17.11 15.14
C ALA A 43 -3.08 16.08 15.51
N MET A 44 -3.81 16.33 16.60
CA MET A 44 -4.93 15.49 17.01
C MET A 44 -6.04 15.43 15.95
N LEU A 45 -6.35 16.56 15.29
CA LEU A 45 -7.33 16.61 14.22
C LEU A 45 -6.88 15.74 13.02
N PHE A 46 -5.62 15.85 12.59
CA PHE A 46 -5.08 14.99 11.53
C PHE A 46 -5.10 13.51 11.90
N THR A 47 -4.71 13.17 13.12
CA THR A 47 -4.73 11.78 13.59
C THR A 47 -6.14 11.19 13.61
N SER A 48 -7.11 11.94 14.12
CA SER A 48 -8.51 11.53 14.15
C SER A 48 -9.08 11.39 12.74
N SER A 49 -8.79 12.34 11.85
CA SER A 49 -9.22 12.27 10.45
C SER A 49 -8.60 11.07 9.72
N ALA A 50 -7.30 10.81 9.94
CA ALA A 50 -6.63 9.64 9.36
C ALA A 50 -7.31 8.33 9.77
N ALA A 51 -7.73 8.21 11.03
CA ALA A 51 -8.47 7.03 11.50
C ALA A 51 -9.81 6.86 10.75
N GLY A 52 -10.53 7.96 10.50
CA GLY A 52 -11.75 7.94 9.70
C GLY A 52 -11.50 7.52 8.26
N GLU A 53 -10.48 8.09 7.61
CA GLU A 53 -10.13 7.76 6.22
C GLU A 53 -9.66 6.31 6.08
N ARG A 54 -9.00 5.75 7.10
CA ARG A 54 -8.65 4.33 7.15
C ARG A 54 -9.89 3.45 7.10
N GLY A 55 -10.94 3.81 7.85
CA GLY A 55 -12.23 3.12 7.80
C GLY A 55 -12.89 3.18 6.42
N HIS A 56 -12.83 4.34 5.75
CA HIS A 56 -13.32 4.51 4.38
C HIS A 56 -12.56 3.61 3.40
N ALA A 57 -11.23 3.59 3.46
CA ALA A 57 -10.39 2.75 2.60
C ALA A 57 -10.73 1.27 2.76
N LEU A 58 -10.82 0.78 4.00
CA LEU A 58 -11.18 -0.60 4.29
C LEU A 58 -12.59 -0.94 3.79
N GLY A 59 -13.54 -0.01 3.92
CA GLY A 59 -14.90 -0.18 3.40
C GLY A 59 -14.92 -0.33 1.88
N HIS A 60 -14.15 0.48 1.16
CA HIS A 60 -14.03 0.34 -0.30
C HIS A 60 -13.43 -1.02 -0.70
N LEU A 61 -12.42 -1.48 0.02
CA LEU A 61 -11.79 -2.77 -0.22
C LEU A 61 -12.75 -3.94 0.07
N GLU A 62 -13.56 -3.82 1.10
CA GLU A 62 -14.60 -4.81 1.42
C GLU A 62 -15.62 -4.96 0.28
N PHE A 63 -16.13 -3.85 -0.26
CA PHE A 63 -17.02 -3.88 -1.42
C PHE A 63 -16.33 -4.39 -2.68
N LEU A 64 -15.05 -4.07 -2.88
CA LEU A 64 -14.27 -4.54 -4.02
C LEU A 64 -14.06 -6.05 -3.99
N SER A 65 -13.90 -6.63 -2.79
CA SER A 65 -13.72 -8.07 -2.52
C SER A 65 -12.55 -8.71 -3.27
N LYS A 66 -11.60 -7.91 -3.74
CA LYS A 66 -10.37 -8.37 -4.39
C LYS A 66 -9.22 -7.40 -4.15
N ASP A 67 -8.01 -7.93 -4.19
CA ASP A 67 -6.80 -7.13 -4.09
C ASP A 67 -6.59 -6.28 -5.35
N PRO A 68 -6.44 -4.94 -5.21
CA PRO A 68 -6.26 -4.05 -6.36
C PRO A 68 -4.96 -4.30 -7.15
N VAL A 69 -3.97 -4.93 -6.55
CA VAL A 69 -2.66 -5.20 -7.17
C VAL A 69 -2.67 -6.52 -7.92
N SER A 70 -3.01 -7.63 -7.26
CA SER A 70 -2.98 -8.96 -7.85
C SER A 70 -4.26 -9.35 -8.58
N GLY A 71 -5.40 -8.73 -8.21
CA GLY A 71 -6.73 -9.12 -8.67
C GLY A 71 -7.30 -10.37 -7.98
N ASN A 72 -6.57 -10.97 -7.05
CA ASN A 72 -7.06 -12.12 -6.30
C ASN A 72 -8.20 -11.74 -5.35
N PRO A 73 -9.17 -12.66 -5.12
CA PRO A 73 -10.15 -12.48 -4.03
C PRO A 73 -9.45 -12.31 -2.67
N THR A 74 -10.05 -11.51 -1.79
CA THR A 74 -9.49 -11.19 -0.46
C THR A 74 -10.06 -12.03 0.67
N ASN A 75 -10.92 -12.99 0.37
CA ASN A 75 -11.67 -13.78 1.35
C ASN A 75 -10.91 -14.94 1.99
N LEU A 76 -9.69 -15.24 1.53
CA LEU A 76 -8.87 -16.34 2.05
C LEU A 76 -7.46 -15.87 2.34
N THR A 77 -6.94 -16.18 3.53
CA THR A 77 -5.58 -15.84 3.95
C THR A 77 -4.52 -16.32 2.99
N ARG A 78 -4.66 -17.55 2.45
CA ARG A 78 -3.72 -18.08 1.44
C ARG A 78 -3.64 -17.18 0.21
N LEU A 79 -4.77 -16.71 -0.31
CA LEU A 79 -4.82 -15.81 -1.46
C LEU A 79 -4.23 -14.44 -1.12
N ASN A 80 -4.45 -13.95 0.10
CA ASN A 80 -3.90 -12.68 0.55
C ASN A 80 -2.37 -12.74 0.67
N ILE A 81 -1.81 -13.86 1.16
CA ILE A 81 -0.35 -14.06 1.16
C ILE A 81 0.19 -14.11 -0.27
N GLN A 82 -0.46 -14.81 -1.17
CA GLN A 82 -0.05 -14.85 -2.59
C GLN A 82 -0.09 -13.45 -3.22
N SER A 83 -1.10 -12.65 -2.92
CA SER A 83 -1.21 -11.26 -3.37
C SER A 83 -0.07 -10.39 -2.83
N ALA A 84 0.27 -10.56 -1.55
CA ALA A 84 1.41 -9.86 -0.94
C ALA A 84 2.72 -10.24 -1.65
N ILE A 85 2.96 -11.51 -1.93
CA ILE A 85 4.15 -11.97 -2.67
C ILE A 85 4.21 -11.33 -4.08
N VAL A 86 3.08 -11.25 -4.77
CA VAL A 86 3.01 -10.59 -6.10
C VAL A 86 3.42 -9.11 -5.99
N GLY A 87 2.87 -8.37 -5.04
CA GLY A 87 3.17 -6.96 -4.82
C GLY A 87 4.64 -6.73 -4.46
N GLU A 88 5.13 -7.42 -3.43
CA GLU A 88 6.52 -7.30 -2.97
C GLU A 88 7.52 -7.68 -4.07
N THR A 89 7.22 -8.73 -4.84
CA THR A 89 8.08 -9.16 -5.95
C THR A 89 8.14 -8.10 -7.06
N ALA A 90 7.02 -7.50 -7.43
CA ALA A 90 6.99 -6.42 -8.41
C ALA A 90 7.82 -5.21 -7.93
N GLU A 91 7.74 -4.88 -6.64
CA GLU A 91 8.48 -3.78 -6.05
C GLU A 91 10.00 -4.02 -6.05
N TYR A 92 10.48 -5.17 -5.56
CA TYR A 92 11.92 -5.41 -5.47
C TYR A 92 12.57 -5.80 -6.81
N HIS A 93 11.84 -6.42 -7.72
CA HIS A 93 12.37 -6.92 -8.98
C HIS A 93 12.28 -5.89 -10.11
N ASP A 94 11.24 -5.05 -10.10
CA ASP A 94 10.95 -4.15 -11.22
C ASP A 94 10.87 -2.68 -10.81
N PHE A 95 9.97 -2.30 -9.91
CA PHE A 95 9.67 -0.89 -9.63
C PHE A 95 10.84 -0.16 -9.00
N TYR A 96 11.32 -0.59 -7.84
CA TYR A 96 12.38 0.12 -7.13
C TYR A 96 13.73 0.10 -7.84
N PRO A 97 14.18 -1.01 -8.47
CA PRO A 97 15.40 -0.96 -9.28
C PRO A 97 15.33 0.05 -10.42
N ARG A 98 14.21 0.11 -11.13
CA ARG A 98 14.00 1.06 -12.22
C ARG A 98 13.93 2.51 -11.72
N MET A 99 13.23 2.75 -10.61
CA MET A 99 13.15 4.07 -10.00
C MET A 99 14.52 4.54 -9.50
N ALA A 100 15.34 3.63 -8.94
CA ALA A 100 16.70 3.95 -8.52
C ALA A 100 17.60 4.35 -9.71
N GLU A 101 17.50 3.63 -10.82
CA GLU A 101 18.24 3.95 -12.04
C GLU A 101 17.86 5.34 -12.57
N ILE A 102 16.57 5.63 -12.69
CA ILE A 102 16.07 6.94 -13.14
C ILE A 102 16.55 8.05 -12.20
N ALA A 103 16.43 7.86 -10.88
CA ALA A 103 16.88 8.86 -9.90
C ALA A 103 18.37 9.15 -10.05
N ARG A 104 19.18 8.13 -10.30
CA ARG A 104 20.63 8.29 -10.50
C ARG A 104 20.94 9.04 -11.80
N ASP A 105 20.25 8.69 -12.88
CA ASP A 105 20.41 9.38 -14.18
C ASP A 105 20.02 10.86 -14.10
N GLU A 106 19.04 11.19 -13.28
CA GLU A 106 18.59 12.57 -13.01
C GLU A 106 19.47 13.30 -11.96
N GLY A 107 20.46 12.63 -11.37
CA GLY A 107 21.39 13.21 -10.39
C GLY A 107 20.93 13.18 -8.93
N PHE A 108 19.88 12.41 -8.61
CA PHE A 108 19.34 12.27 -7.25
C PHE A 108 19.91 11.02 -6.54
N GLU A 109 21.20 11.01 -6.26
CA GLU A 109 21.89 9.84 -5.71
C GLU A 109 21.32 9.36 -4.37
N GLU A 110 20.97 10.26 -3.45
CA GLU A 110 20.37 9.88 -2.16
C GLU A 110 19.02 9.18 -2.34
N ILE A 111 18.22 9.63 -3.30
CA ILE A 111 16.92 9.01 -3.61
C ILE A 111 17.14 7.65 -4.28
N ALA A 112 18.14 7.52 -5.15
CA ALA A 112 18.50 6.24 -5.76
C ALA A 112 18.88 5.21 -4.68
N ILE A 113 19.72 5.59 -3.73
CA ILE A 113 20.13 4.73 -2.60
C ILE A 113 18.89 4.35 -1.75
N TRP A 114 17.97 5.29 -1.53
CA TRP A 114 16.72 5.02 -0.83
C TRP A 114 15.90 3.93 -1.53
N PHE A 115 15.68 4.04 -2.83
CA PHE A 115 14.96 3.02 -3.61
C PHE A 115 15.67 1.66 -3.61
N GLU A 116 17.00 1.63 -3.68
CA GLU A 116 17.78 0.39 -3.57
C GLU A 116 17.64 -0.26 -2.19
N THR A 117 17.59 0.54 -1.14
CA THR A 117 17.35 0.08 0.23
C THR A 117 15.95 -0.53 0.36
N LEU A 118 14.94 0.12 -0.19
CA LEU A 118 13.57 -0.40 -0.22
C LEU A 118 13.50 -1.71 -1.02
N SER A 119 14.16 -1.79 -2.17
CA SER A 119 14.21 -3.03 -2.97
C SER A 119 14.69 -4.23 -2.14
N LYS A 120 15.72 -4.04 -1.31
CA LYS A 120 16.21 -5.10 -0.40
C LYS A 120 15.20 -5.45 0.69
N ALA A 121 14.52 -4.45 1.26
CA ALA A 121 13.49 -4.66 2.27
C ALA A 121 12.29 -5.43 1.70
N GLU A 122 11.82 -5.07 0.51
CA GLU A 122 10.70 -5.75 -0.13
C GLU A 122 11.02 -7.19 -0.53
N ARG A 123 12.27 -7.47 -0.92
CA ARG A 123 12.74 -8.84 -1.12
C ARG A 123 12.66 -9.66 0.16
N SER A 124 13.05 -9.08 1.29
CA SER A 124 12.93 -9.72 2.61
C SER A 124 11.47 -10.02 2.96
N HIS A 125 10.57 -9.07 2.72
CA HIS A 125 9.14 -9.25 2.92
C HIS A 125 8.59 -10.40 2.05
N ALA A 126 8.91 -10.42 0.77
CA ALA A 126 8.50 -11.49 -0.14
C ALA A 126 8.94 -12.87 0.36
N ASN A 127 10.19 -12.98 0.84
CA ASN A 127 10.71 -14.23 1.40
C ASN A 127 9.98 -14.65 2.67
N GLN A 128 9.62 -13.71 3.54
CA GLN A 128 8.85 -13.97 4.76
C GLN A 128 7.44 -14.46 4.43
N PHE A 129 6.76 -13.83 3.48
CA PHE A 129 5.44 -14.28 3.01
C PHE A 129 5.51 -15.66 2.34
N GLN A 130 6.57 -15.93 1.58
CA GLN A 130 6.75 -17.26 0.99
C GLN A 130 6.91 -18.35 2.05
N LYS A 131 7.66 -18.09 3.12
CA LYS A 131 7.78 -19.01 4.26
C LYS A 131 6.42 -19.21 4.93
N ALA A 132 5.67 -18.15 5.17
CA ALA A 132 4.33 -18.22 5.74
C ALA A 132 3.38 -19.05 4.86
N LEU A 133 3.42 -18.86 3.54
CA LEU A 133 2.63 -19.63 2.59
C LEU A 133 2.96 -21.13 2.66
N ASN A 134 4.25 -21.46 2.72
CA ASN A 134 4.72 -22.86 2.77
C ASN A 134 4.29 -23.58 4.06
N THR A 135 4.09 -22.85 5.15
CA THR A 135 3.72 -23.41 6.46
C THR A 135 2.24 -23.28 6.78
N LEU A 136 1.48 -22.56 5.96
CA LEU A 136 0.04 -22.37 6.18
C LEU A 136 -0.69 -23.69 5.92
N LEU A 137 -1.33 -24.19 6.96
CA LEU A 137 -2.24 -25.34 6.86
C LEU A 137 -3.60 -24.89 6.33
N ASP A 138 -4.17 -25.69 5.43
CA ASP A 138 -5.50 -25.42 4.86
C ASP A 138 -6.61 -25.78 5.86
#